data_b83f5acce6a1fb274a2b735abc38a128
#
_entry.id   b83f5acce6a1fb274a2b735abc38a128
#
_cell.length_a   1.000
_cell.length_b   1.000
_cell.length_c   1.000
_cell.angle_alpha   90.00
_cell.angle_beta   90.00
_cell.angle_gamma   90.00
#
_symmetry.space_group_name_H-M   'P 1'
#
loop_
_entity.id
_entity.type
_entity.pdbx_description
1 polymer ?
#
loop_
_entity_poly.entity_id
_entity_poly.type
_entity_poly.pdbx_seq_one_letter_code
_entity_poly.pdbx_strand_id
1 'polypeptide(L)'
;MLDRRLIVQTIALGLAGSLSATAFAQGPSGLLEAGPLPEKSFGAADAPVTVIEYASLTCHHCMNFHTRTWPDFKAKYVDTGKVRFIIREFPLDPLAMAGFMLARCAGEEKWYAVVDMFYQTQEGWAHSDKPLDGLTQAMRQAGMGKDGVEACLKREDLYQGIRQVSERGKSSGVDSTPTFFVNGEKHTGALTLAQFDAILAPLLAKAGK
;
A
#
# COMPACT_ATOMS: atom_id res chain seq x y z
N MET A 1 28.54 -78.58 -18.44
CA MET A 1 27.56 -78.18 -17.41
C MET A 1 27.49 -76.68 -17.43
N LEU A 2 26.44 -76.12 -18.11
CA LEU A 2 26.25 -74.68 -18.26
C LEU A 2 25.11 -74.21 -17.35
N ASP A 3 25.44 -73.34 -16.43
CA ASP A 3 24.48 -72.71 -15.55
C ASP A 3 24.02 -71.41 -16.16
N ARG A 4 22.76 -71.38 -16.55
CA ARG A 4 22.08 -70.14 -17.08
C ARG A 4 21.40 -69.44 -15.94
N ARG A 5 22.02 -68.34 -15.45
CA ARG A 5 21.32 -67.40 -14.56
C ARG A 5 20.56 -66.36 -15.38
N LEU A 6 19.21 -66.41 -15.32
CA LEU A 6 18.34 -65.40 -15.85
C LEU A 6 18.37 -64.18 -14.96
N ILE A 7 18.78 -63.05 -15.54
CA ILE A 7 18.67 -61.73 -14.91
C ILE A 7 17.32 -61.13 -15.30
N VAL A 8 16.43 -61.03 -14.35
CA VAL A 8 15.16 -60.30 -14.49
C VAL A 8 15.41 -58.81 -14.24
N GLN A 9 15.39 -57.98 -15.29
CA GLN A 9 15.45 -56.53 -15.17
C GLN A 9 14.06 -56.00 -14.95
N THR A 10 13.75 -55.53 -13.74
CA THR A 10 12.56 -54.76 -13.40
C THR A 10 12.72 -53.29 -13.82
N ILE A 11 11.98 -52.89 -14.84
CA ILE A 11 11.90 -51.51 -15.26
C ILE A 11 10.92 -50.78 -14.32
N ALA A 12 11.44 -49.92 -13.43
CA ALA A 12 10.64 -48.99 -12.63
C ALA A 12 10.32 -47.77 -13.48
N LEU A 13 9.07 -47.66 -13.94
CA LEU A 13 8.53 -46.40 -14.51
C LEU A 13 8.33 -45.39 -13.39
N GLY A 14 9.26 -44.43 -13.27
CA GLY A 14 9.10 -43.27 -12.43
C GLY A 14 8.15 -42.25 -13.07
N LEU A 15 6.95 -42.10 -12.53
CA LEU A 15 6.11 -40.95 -12.83
C LEU A 15 6.76 -39.69 -12.23
N ALA A 16 7.44 -38.91 -13.05
CA ALA A 16 7.86 -37.55 -12.69
C ALA A 16 6.64 -36.61 -12.80
N GLY A 17 5.94 -36.42 -11.68
CA GLY A 17 4.92 -35.40 -11.55
C GLY A 17 5.56 -34.01 -11.65
N SER A 18 5.35 -33.32 -12.77
CA SER A 18 5.74 -31.91 -12.94
C SER A 18 4.89 -31.04 -12.05
N LEU A 19 5.42 -30.66 -10.89
CA LEU A 19 4.89 -29.54 -10.08
C LEU A 19 5.14 -28.25 -10.87
N SER A 20 4.11 -27.79 -11.57
CA SER A 20 4.10 -26.45 -12.17
C SER A 20 4.07 -25.43 -11.05
N ALA A 21 5.24 -24.97 -10.61
CA ALA A 21 5.36 -23.78 -9.79
C ALA A 21 4.85 -22.60 -10.62
N THR A 22 3.69 -22.07 -10.27
CA THR A 22 3.22 -20.79 -10.78
C THR A 22 4.22 -19.73 -10.35
N ALA A 23 5.08 -19.32 -11.26
CA ALA A 23 5.96 -18.17 -11.07
C ALA A 23 5.06 -16.92 -10.97
N PHE A 24 4.82 -16.48 -9.76
CA PHE A 24 4.35 -15.11 -9.56
C PHE A 24 5.44 -14.19 -10.14
N ALA A 25 5.06 -13.34 -11.09
CA ALA A 25 5.94 -12.31 -11.62
C ALA A 25 6.35 -11.44 -10.41
N GLN A 26 7.61 -11.62 -9.96
CA GLN A 26 8.19 -10.82 -8.90
C GLN A 26 8.40 -9.44 -9.50
N GLY A 27 7.59 -8.47 -9.09
CA GLY A 27 7.91 -7.05 -9.27
C GLY A 27 9.27 -6.73 -8.64
N PRO A 28 9.74 -5.46 -8.68
CA PRO A 28 11.04 -5.08 -8.15
C PRO A 28 11.26 -5.73 -6.78
N SER A 29 12.37 -6.45 -6.64
CA SER A 29 12.71 -7.18 -5.42
C SER A 29 12.64 -6.22 -4.21
N GLY A 30 11.81 -6.53 -3.21
CA GLY A 30 11.61 -5.70 -2.02
C GLY A 30 10.35 -4.81 -2.03
N LEU A 31 9.63 -4.66 -3.16
CA LEU A 31 8.41 -3.83 -3.19
C LEU A 31 7.31 -4.35 -2.24
N LEU A 32 7.17 -5.67 -2.10
CA LEU A 32 6.20 -6.27 -1.18
C LEU A 32 6.70 -6.37 0.27
N GLU A 33 7.96 -6.06 0.52
CA GLU A 33 8.49 -6.06 1.89
C GLU A 33 7.89 -4.87 2.67
N ALA A 34 7.35 -5.17 3.84
CA ALA A 34 6.88 -4.15 4.77
C ALA A 34 8.04 -3.24 5.20
N GLY A 35 7.74 -1.97 5.44
CA GLY A 35 8.68 -1.02 6.01
C GLY A 35 8.95 -1.30 7.50
N PRO A 36 9.71 -0.41 8.16
CA PRO A 36 9.98 -0.52 9.60
C PRO A 36 8.75 -0.24 10.47
N LEU A 37 7.71 0.36 9.90
CA LEU A 37 6.45 0.65 10.59
C LEU A 37 5.38 -0.39 10.19
N PRO A 38 4.38 -0.64 11.04
CA PRO A 38 3.24 -1.48 10.71
C PRO A 38 2.59 -1.02 9.39
N GLU A 39 2.40 -1.97 8.45
CA GLU A 39 1.86 -1.67 7.13
C GLU A 39 0.37 -1.29 7.21
N LYS A 40 -0.05 -0.31 6.46
CA LYS A 40 -1.43 0.16 6.39
C LYS A 40 -2.13 -0.49 5.20
N SER A 41 -2.86 -1.59 5.45
CA SER A 41 -3.50 -2.38 4.41
C SER A 41 -4.99 -2.59 4.65
N PHE A 42 -5.72 -2.74 3.54
CA PHE A 42 -7.16 -2.99 3.48
C PHE A 42 -7.44 -4.21 2.61
N GLY A 43 -8.51 -4.93 2.91
CA GLY A 43 -8.92 -6.12 2.19
C GLY A 43 -8.25 -7.39 2.70
N ALA A 44 -8.56 -8.50 2.04
CA ALA A 44 -8.07 -9.81 2.42
C ALA A 44 -6.56 -9.94 2.16
N ALA A 45 -5.84 -10.54 3.10
CA ALA A 45 -4.39 -10.72 2.99
C ALA A 45 -3.99 -11.64 1.82
N ASP A 46 -4.89 -12.56 1.44
CA ASP A 46 -4.77 -13.53 0.36
C ASP A 46 -5.49 -13.08 -0.93
N ALA A 47 -5.87 -11.80 -1.04
CA ALA A 47 -6.47 -11.29 -2.26
C ALA A 47 -5.55 -11.51 -3.47
N PRO A 48 -6.12 -11.90 -4.64
CA PRO A 48 -5.33 -12.27 -5.83
C PRO A 48 -4.53 -11.11 -6.43
N VAL A 49 -4.92 -9.87 -6.14
CA VAL A 49 -4.22 -8.68 -6.61
C VAL A 49 -3.82 -7.81 -5.43
N THR A 50 -2.57 -7.34 -5.43
CA THR A 50 -2.08 -6.34 -4.46
C THR A 50 -1.88 -5.02 -5.18
N VAL A 51 -2.45 -3.96 -4.60
CA VAL A 51 -2.24 -2.57 -5.02
C VAL A 51 -1.54 -1.82 -3.89
N ILE A 52 -0.38 -1.23 -4.19
CA ILE A 52 0.36 -0.40 -3.24
C ILE A 52 0.29 1.04 -3.74
N GLU A 53 -0.18 1.96 -2.91
CA GLU A 53 -0.16 3.38 -3.16
C GLU A 53 0.92 4.05 -2.34
N TYR A 54 1.78 4.82 -2.98
CA TYR A 54 2.63 5.82 -2.32
C TYR A 54 1.97 7.19 -2.41
N ALA A 55 1.64 7.76 -1.26
CA ALA A 55 0.80 8.96 -1.16
C ALA A 55 1.41 10.05 -0.28
N SER A 56 1.05 11.30 -0.53
CA SER A 56 1.37 12.45 0.32
C SER A 56 0.11 13.20 0.73
N LEU A 57 0.06 13.62 1.99
CA LEU A 57 -1.09 14.35 2.54
C LEU A 57 -1.24 15.76 1.98
N THR A 58 -0.18 16.37 1.47
CA THR A 58 -0.22 17.69 0.83
C THR A 58 -0.44 17.61 -0.68
N CYS A 59 -0.46 16.40 -1.26
CA CYS A 59 -0.67 16.19 -2.67
C CYS A 59 -2.16 16.30 -3.04
N HIS A 60 -2.53 17.28 -3.87
CA HIS A 60 -3.91 17.46 -4.36
C HIS A 60 -4.42 16.24 -5.18
N HIS A 61 -3.55 15.59 -5.95
CA HIS A 61 -3.92 14.38 -6.71
C HIS A 61 -4.22 13.18 -5.79
N CYS A 62 -3.49 13.04 -4.66
CA CYS A 62 -3.81 12.04 -3.63
C CYS A 62 -5.15 12.34 -2.98
N MET A 63 -5.40 13.62 -2.61
CA MET A 63 -6.71 14.06 -2.09
C MET A 63 -7.82 13.69 -3.08
N ASN A 64 -7.69 14.02 -4.36
CA ASN A 64 -8.69 13.69 -5.38
C ASN A 64 -8.94 12.17 -5.49
N PHE A 65 -7.89 11.35 -5.44
CA PHE A 65 -8.06 9.91 -5.44
C PHE A 65 -8.85 9.44 -4.21
N HIS A 66 -8.44 9.86 -3.01
CA HIS A 66 -9.06 9.40 -1.76
C HIS A 66 -10.48 9.91 -1.56
N THR A 67 -10.81 11.12 -2.04
CA THR A 67 -12.14 11.70 -1.87
C THR A 67 -13.13 11.30 -2.96
N ARG A 68 -12.66 10.93 -4.17
CA ARG A 68 -13.54 10.70 -5.33
C ARG A 68 -13.49 9.27 -5.89
N THR A 69 -12.33 8.62 -5.88
CA THR A 69 -12.16 7.30 -6.49
C THR A 69 -12.13 6.18 -5.46
N TRP A 70 -11.45 6.40 -4.36
CA TRP A 70 -11.24 5.39 -3.33
C TRP A 70 -12.53 4.76 -2.76
N PRO A 71 -13.62 5.51 -2.46
CA PRO A 71 -14.83 4.89 -1.91
C PRO A 71 -15.39 3.81 -2.84
N ASP A 72 -15.52 4.11 -4.13
CA ASP A 72 -16.04 3.17 -5.13
C ASP A 72 -15.05 2.03 -5.42
N PHE A 73 -13.76 2.34 -5.49
CA PHE A 73 -12.70 1.34 -5.64
C PHE A 73 -12.71 0.36 -4.47
N LYS A 74 -12.79 0.87 -3.24
CA LYS A 74 -12.83 0.07 -2.03
C LYS A 74 -14.04 -0.87 -2.04
N ALA A 75 -15.23 -0.34 -2.27
CA ALA A 75 -16.46 -1.12 -2.31
C ALA A 75 -16.44 -2.21 -3.40
N LYS A 76 -15.88 -1.90 -4.58
CA LYS A 76 -15.86 -2.80 -5.73
C LYS A 76 -14.81 -3.90 -5.64
N TYR A 77 -13.64 -3.60 -5.10
CA TYR A 77 -12.46 -4.47 -5.20
C TYR A 77 -11.93 -4.93 -3.84
N VAL A 78 -11.84 -4.03 -2.86
CA VAL A 78 -11.25 -4.34 -1.55
C VAL A 78 -12.24 -5.11 -0.68
N ASP A 79 -13.46 -4.59 -0.53
CA ASP A 79 -14.50 -5.20 0.31
C ASP A 79 -15.03 -6.52 -0.27
N THR A 80 -14.81 -6.75 -1.57
CA THR A 80 -15.15 -8.01 -2.25
C THR A 80 -14.01 -9.04 -2.24
N GLY A 81 -12.89 -8.76 -1.57
CA GLY A 81 -11.74 -9.65 -1.46
C GLY A 81 -10.93 -9.86 -2.74
N LYS A 82 -11.12 -9.00 -3.75
CA LYS A 82 -10.41 -9.07 -5.03
C LYS A 82 -9.04 -8.40 -4.98
N VAL A 83 -8.91 -7.36 -4.15
CA VAL A 83 -7.70 -6.55 -4.02
C VAL A 83 -7.33 -6.39 -2.54
N ARG A 84 -6.06 -6.60 -2.24
CA ARG A 84 -5.40 -6.08 -1.06
C ARG A 84 -4.80 -4.72 -1.41
N PHE A 85 -5.25 -3.66 -0.74
CA PHE A 85 -4.77 -2.30 -0.96
C PHE A 85 -3.87 -1.87 0.20
N ILE A 86 -2.69 -1.34 -0.11
CA ILE A 86 -1.69 -0.91 0.86
C ILE A 86 -1.40 0.56 0.62
N ILE A 87 -1.44 1.38 1.69
CA ILE A 87 -1.05 2.79 1.63
C ILE A 87 0.31 2.94 2.30
N ARG A 88 1.26 3.58 1.60
CA ARG A 88 2.60 3.91 2.09
C ARG A 88 2.83 5.40 2.08
N GLU A 89 3.30 5.91 3.20
CA GLU A 89 3.59 7.31 3.37
C GLU A 89 4.77 7.74 2.48
N PHE A 90 4.53 8.76 1.66
CA PHE A 90 5.53 9.39 0.81
C PHE A 90 5.42 10.91 0.93
N PRO A 91 5.80 11.48 2.09
CA PRO A 91 5.66 12.91 2.33
C PRO A 91 6.53 13.70 1.36
N LEU A 92 5.90 14.64 0.64
CA LEU A 92 6.59 15.53 -0.30
C LEU A 92 7.24 16.73 0.38
N ASP A 93 6.80 17.03 1.61
CA ASP A 93 7.23 18.18 2.39
C ASP A 93 7.11 17.93 3.91
N PRO A 94 7.67 18.81 4.76
CA PRO A 94 7.61 18.65 6.22
C PRO A 94 6.19 18.66 6.79
N LEU A 95 5.23 19.32 6.13
CA LEU A 95 3.84 19.37 6.60
C LEU A 95 3.13 18.03 6.39
N ALA A 96 3.34 17.39 5.23
CA ALA A 96 2.88 16.03 4.97
C ALA A 96 3.49 15.03 5.95
N MET A 97 4.78 15.18 6.27
CA MET A 97 5.46 14.38 7.30
C MET A 97 4.76 14.53 8.65
N ALA A 98 4.51 15.76 9.09
CA ALA A 98 3.80 16.03 10.35
C ALA A 98 2.41 15.38 10.37
N GLY A 99 1.64 15.50 9.29
CA GLY A 99 0.32 14.88 9.17
C GLY A 99 0.37 13.36 9.29
N PHE A 100 1.31 12.69 8.63
CA PHE A 100 1.47 11.24 8.77
C PHE A 100 1.91 10.81 10.16
N MET A 101 2.83 11.55 10.80
CA MET A 101 3.19 11.30 12.20
C MET A 101 1.97 11.38 13.11
N LEU A 102 1.13 12.41 12.94
CA LEU A 102 -0.10 12.59 13.71
C LEU A 102 -1.11 11.46 13.47
N ALA A 103 -1.28 11.02 12.23
CA ALA A 103 -2.10 9.87 11.91
C ALA A 103 -1.58 8.60 12.60
N ARG A 104 -0.26 8.37 12.62
CA ARG A 104 0.35 7.25 13.36
C ARG A 104 0.13 7.33 14.86
N CYS A 105 0.23 8.50 15.46
CA CYS A 105 -0.02 8.73 16.89
C CYS A 105 -1.50 8.57 17.28
N ALA A 106 -2.43 8.69 16.36
CA ALA A 106 -3.85 8.43 16.61
C ALA A 106 -4.14 6.93 16.87
N GLY A 107 -3.17 6.07 16.55
CA GLY A 107 -3.27 4.61 16.75
C GLY A 107 -3.70 3.88 15.50
N GLU A 108 -3.45 2.55 15.50
CA GLU A 108 -3.64 1.69 14.33
C GLU A 108 -5.06 1.73 13.77
N GLU A 109 -6.06 1.68 14.63
CA GLU A 109 -7.48 1.66 14.23
C GLU A 109 -7.97 2.98 13.67
N LYS A 110 -7.38 4.10 14.12
CA LYS A 110 -7.78 5.47 13.74
C LYS A 110 -6.95 6.03 12.59
N TRP A 111 -5.85 5.37 12.23
CA TRP A 111 -4.89 5.91 11.27
C TRP A 111 -5.55 6.36 9.98
N TYR A 112 -6.36 5.50 9.34
CA TYR A 112 -6.99 5.85 8.08
C TYR A 112 -8.06 6.92 8.23
N ALA A 113 -8.85 6.88 9.30
CA ALA A 113 -9.85 7.91 9.57
C ALA A 113 -9.20 9.31 9.70
N VAL A 114 -8.00 9.38 10.27
CA VAL A 114 -7.23 10.63 10.37
C VAL A 114 -6.66 11.02 9.00
N VAL A 115 -6.12 10.08 8.23
CA VAL A 115 -5.64 10.33 6.86
C VAL A 115 -6.77 10.81 5.96
N ASP A 116 -7.93 10.16 6.01
CA ASP A 116 -9.12 10.57 5.26
C ASP A 116 -9.59 11.96 5.67
N MET A 117 -9.67 12.24 6.96
CA MET A 117 -10.00 13.57 7.48
C MET A 117 -9.03 14.64 6.95
N PHE A 118 -7.73 14.35 6.92
CA PHE A 118 -6.74 15.27 6.37
C PHE A 118 -6.95 15.51 4.88
N TYR A 119 -7.30 14.50 4.09
CA TYR A 119 -7.64 14.69 2.68
C TYR A 119 -8.94 15.49 2.51
N GLN A 120 -9.99 15.16 3.26
CA GLN A 120 -11.28 15.87 3.18
C GLN A 120 -11.17 17.35 3.54
N THR A 121 -10.20 17.72 4.39
CA THR A 121 -9.99 19.09 4.87
C THR A 121 -8.72 19.75 4.34
N GLN A 122 -8.06 19.14 3.33
CA GLN A 122 -6.73 19.53 2.84
C GLN A 122 -6.62 21.03 2.54
N GLU A 123 -7.59 21.59 1.83
CA GLU A 123 -7.59 23.01 1.45
C GLU A 123 -7.54 23.96 2.68
N GLY A 124 -8.16 23.53 3.79
CA GLY A 124 -8.24 24.36 5.01
C GLY A 124 -6.95 24.37 5.83
N TRP A 125 -6.11 23.33 5.74
CA TRP A 125 -4.88 23.26 6.54
C TRP A 125 -3.60 23.34 5.70
N ALA A 126 -3.56 22.72 4.52
CA ALA A 126 -2.33 22.64 3.73
C ALA A 126 -1.93 23.98 3.10
N HIS A 127 -2.90 24.84 2.83
CA HIS A 127 -2.69 26.14 2.18
C HIS A 127 -2.93 27.33 3.10
N SER A 128 -3.12 27.11 4.41
CA SER A 128 -3.28 28.19 5.38
C SER A 128 -1.97 28.88 5.73
N ASP A 129 -2.02 30.12 6.19
CA ASP A 129 -0.85 30.85 6.71
C ASP A 129 -0.23 30.18 7.96
N LYS A 130 -1.00 29.30 8.62
CA LYS A 130 -0.60 28.56 9.82
C LYS A 130 -0.96 27.09 9.71
N PRO A 131 -0.27 26.33 8.81
CA PRO A 131 -0.67 24.96 8.49
C PRO A 131 -0.62 24.01 9.71
N LEU A 132 0.33 24.22 10.62
CA LEU A 132 0.44 23.40 11.85
C LEU A 132 -0.74 23.65 12.82
N ASP A 133 -1.25 24.88 12.88
CA ASP A 133 -2.48 25.19 13.66
C ASP A 133 -3.67 24.48 13.02
N GLY A 134 -3.75 24.43 11.69
CA GLY A 134 -4.76 23.69 10.94
C GLY A 134 -4.73 22.19 11.23
N LEU A 135 -3.55 21.56 11.20
CA LEU A 135 -3.36 20.15 11.61
C LEU A 135 -3.77 19.93 13.07
N THR A 136 -3.36 20.85 13.98
CA THR A 136 -3.72 20.75 15.40
C THR A 136 -5.24 20.87 15.60
N GLN A 137 -5.90 21.73 14.84
CA GLN A 137 -7.36 21.87 14.89
C GLN A 137 -8.06 20.60 14.38
N ALA A 138 -7.59 20.02 13.29
CA ALA A 138 -8.10 18.76 12.77
C ALA A 138 -7.91 17.61 13.78
N MET A 139 -6.74 17.52 14.40
CA MET A 139 -6.46 16.47 15.38
C MET A 139 -7.32 16.54 16.66
N ARG A 140 -7.84 17.71 17.01
CA ARG A 140 -8.83 17.84 18.11
C ARG A 140 -10.11 17.05 17.81
N GLN A 141 -10.55 16.97 16.54
CA GLN A 141 -11.69 16.16 16.14
C GLN A 141 -11.40 14.66 16.28
N ALA A 142 -10.14 14.26 16.11
CA ALA A 142 -9.69 12.89 16.37
C ALA A 142 -9.42 12.58 17.85
N GLY A 143 -9.63 13.56 18.75
CA GLY A 143 -9.46 13.43 20.20
C GLY A 143 -8.03 13.72 20.69
N MET A 144 -7.16 14.31 19.86
CA MET A 144 -5.79 14.68 20.24
C MET A 144 -5.67 16.20 20.45
N GLY A 145 -5.43 16.60 21.69
CA GLY A 145 -5.17 18.00 22.05
C GLY A 145 -3.78 18.48 21.66
N LYS A 146 -3.53 19.78 21.88
CA LYS A 146 -2.26 20.44 21.54
C LYS A 146 -1.03 19.72 22.11
N ASP A 147 -1.06 19.35 23.39
CA ASP A 147 0.07 18.69 24.05
C ASP A 147 0.35 17.31 23.42
N GLY A 148 -0.69 16.58 23.03
CA GLY A 148 -0.58 15.32 22.29
C GLY A 148 0.02 15.51 20.90
N VAL A 149 -0.37 16.56 20.19
CA VAL A 149 0.22 16.93 18.89
C VAL A 149 1.71 17.24 19.05
N GLU A 150 2.08 18.10 20.01
CA GLU A 150 3.47 18.46 20.27
C GLU A 150 4.32 17.25 20.69
N ALA A 151 3.78 16.37 21.53
CA ALA A 151 4.47 15.14 21.92
C ALA A 151 4.66 14.19 20.75
N CYS A 152 3.64 14.05 19.88
CA CYS A 152 3.71 13.22 18.68
C CYS A 152 4.77 13.71 17.70
N LEU A 153 4.82 15.01 17.42
CA LEU A 153 5.78 15.59 16.48
C LEU A 153 7.24 15.53 16.95
N LYS A 154 7.49 15.19 18.20
CA LYS A 154 8.83 14.89 18.74
C LYS A 154 9.22 13.42 18.64
N ARG A 155 8.35 12.55 18.11
CA ARG A 155 8.58 11.11 17.94
C ARG A 155 9.56 10.84 16.81
N GLU A 156 10.84 10.80 17.12
CA GLU A 156 11.92 10.53 16.17
C GLU A 156 11.79 9.15 15.51
N ASP A 157 11.33 8.15 16.24
CA ASP A 157 11.08 6.82 15.73
C ASP A 157 10.03 6.80 14.59
N LEU A 158 8.96 7.58 14.72
CA LEU A 158 7.96 7.72 13.66
C LEU A 158 8.51 8.49 12.46
N TYR A 159 9.20 9.60 12.71
CA TYR A 159 9.84 10.39 11.68
C TYR A 159 10.79 9.53 10.82
N GLN A 160 11.71 8.81 11.48
CA GLN A 160 12.66 7.95 10.78
C GLN A 160 11.97 6.76 10.10
N GLY A 161 10.96 6.19 10.72
CA GLY A 161 10.18 5.10 10.12
C GLY A 161 9.48 5.52 8.84
N ILE A 162 8.76 6.65 8.83
CA ILE A 162 8.09 7.20 7.63
C ILE A 162 9.14 7.56 6.57
N ARG A 163 10.25 8.15 6.96
CA ARG A 163 11.35 8.46 6.05
C ARG A 163 11.90 7.22 5.34
N GLN A 164 12.10 6.12 6.08
CA GLN A 164 12.56 4.86 5.50
C GLN A 164 11.52 4.26 4.51
N VAL A 165 10.21 4.35 4.82
CA VAL A 165 9.15 3.94 3.88
C VAL A 165 9.24 4.77 2.58
N SER A 166 9.40 6.09 2.70
CA SER A 166 9.56 7.00 1.56
C SER A 166 10.83 6.68 0.74
N GLU A 167 11.97 6.44 1.39
CA GLU A 167 13.24 6.10 0.71
C GLU A 167 13.12 4.77 -0.06
N ARG A 168 12.42 3.77 0.49
CA ARG A 168 12.12 2.52 -0.24
C ARG A 168 11.26 2.78 -1.47
N GLY A 169 10.27 3.68 -1.36
CA GLY A 169 9.48 4.13 -2.51
C GLY A 169 10.36 4.74 -3.60
N LYS A 170 11.25 5.66 -3.24
CA LYS A 170 12.23 6.27 -4.17
C LYS A 170 13.11 5.21 -4.84
N SER A 171 13.63 4.27 -4.06
CA SER A 171 14.45 3.16 -4.59
C SER A 171 13.67 2.23 -5.54
N SER A 172 12.34 2.17 -5.39
CA SER A 172 11.42 1.46 -6.28
C SER A 172 10.97 2.31 -7.48
N GLY A 173 11.52 3.53 -7.63
CA GLY A 173 11.23 4.42 -8.75
C GLY A 173 10.02 5.35 -8.53
N VAL A 174 9.56 5.54 -7.28
CA VAL A 174 8.55 6.55 -6.97
C VAL A 174 9.19 7.94 -7.02
N ASP A 175 8.70 8.80 -7.90
CA ASP A 175 9.16 10.16 -8.14
C ASP A 175 8.04 11.21 -8.02
N SER A 176 6.81 10.76 -7.90
CA SER A 176 5.60 11.59 -7.81
C SER A 176 4.51 10.87 -7.03
N THR A 177 3.47 11.61 -6.58
CA THR A 177 2.32 11.05 -5.86
C THR A 177 0.99 11.46 -6.48
N PRO A 178 -0.03 10.61 -6.44
CA PRO A 178 0.08 9.20 -6.04
C PRO A 178 0.82 8.37 -7.09
N THR A 179 1.56 7.38 -6.65
CA THR A 179 2.11 6.33 -7.50
C THR A 179 1.57 4.99 -7.01
N PHE A 180 1.00 4.21 -7.91
CA PHE A 180 0.46 2.89 -7.63
C PHE A 180 1.37 1.80 -8.19
N PHE A 181 1.47 0.70 -7.47
CA PHE A 181 2.02 -0.55 -7.99
C PHE A 181 0.93 -1.62 -7.93
N VAL A 182 0.53 -2.12 -9.09
CA VAL A 182 -0.47 -3.19 -9.22
C VAL A 182 0.27 -4.49 -9.54
N ASN A 183 0.34 -5.42 -8.59
CA ASN A 183 1.17 -6.63 -8.69
C ASN A 183 2.60 -6.34 -9.15
N GLY A 184 3.15 -5.18 -8.73
CA GLY A 184 4.51 -4.75 -9.07
C GLY A 184 4.63 -3.89 -10.34
N GLU A 185 3.59 -3.74 -11.13
CA GLU A 185 3.57 -2.82 -12.29
C GLU A 185 3.27 -1.39 -11.82
N LYS A 186 4.14 -0.44 -12.20
CA LYS A 186 4.06 0.97 -11.79
C LYS A 186 3.05 1.75 -12.64
N HIS A 187 2.16 2.49 -11.98
CA HIS A 187 1.24 3.46 -12.57
C HIS A 187 1.31 4.78 -11.81
N THR A 188 1.48 5.89 -12.50
CA THR A 188 1.62 7.22 -11.89
C THR A 188 0.38 8.08 -12.05
N GLY A 189 0.13 8.95 -11.07
CA GLY A 189 -0.99 9.89 -11.07
C GLY A 189 -2.29 9.31 -10.49
N ALA A 190 -3.26 10.19 -10.26
CA ALA A 190 -4.57 9.81 -9.71
C ALA A 190 -5.38 9.03 -10.74
N LEU A 191 -5.39 7.71 -10.62
CA LEU A 191 -6.16 6.83 -11.48
C LEU A 191 -7.66 6.94 -11.17
N THR A 192 -8.48 6.99 -12.22
CA THR A 192 -9.93 6.87 -12.11
C THR A 192 -10.36 5.42 -11.89
N LEU A 193 -11.59 5.21 -11.42
CA LEU A 193 -12.14 3.85 -11.27
C LEU A 193 -12.10 3.08 -12.61
N ALA A 194 -12.45 3.74 -13.73
CA ALA A 194 -12.41 3.11 -15.05
C ALA A 194 -11.00 2.68 -15.48
N GLN A 195 -9.96 3.44 -15.11
CA GLN A 195 -8.57 3.05 -15.36
C GLN A 195 -8.17 1.84 -14.49
N PHE A 196 -8.56 1.82 -13.22
CA PHE A 196 -8.39 0.62 -12.38
C PHE A 196 -9.15 -0.58 -12.93
N ASP A 197 -10.38 -0.40 -13.43
CA ASP A 197 -11.14 -1.48 -14.06
C ASP A 197 -10.37 -2.12 -15.22
N ALA A 198 -9.79 -1.29 -16.10
CA ALA A 198 -9.01 -1.77 -17.23
C ALA A 198 -7.73 -2.53 -16.81
N ILE A 199 -7.05 -2.06 -15.76
CA ILE A 199 -5.83 -2.67 -15.23
C ILE A 199 -6.15 -3.99 -14.51
N LEU A 200 -7.20 -4.00 -13.70
CA LEU A 200 -7.52 -5.13 -12.82
C LEU A 200 -8.24 -6.27 -13.53
N ALA A 201 -9.06 -5.98 -14.57
CA ALA A 201 -9.84 -7.01 -15.25
C ALA A 201 -9.01 -8.21 -15.75
N PRO A 202 -7.89 -8.03 -16.47
CA PRO A 202 -7.09 -9.16 -16.93
C PRO A 202 -6.41 -9.93 -15.79
N LEU A 203 -6.05 -9.24 -14.68
CA LEU A 203 -5.42 -9.87 -13.52
C LEU A 203 -6.41 -10.74 -12.75
N LEU A 204 -7.62 -10.24 -12.54
CA LEU A 204 -8.69 -10.96 -11.87
C LEU A 204 -9.19 -12.16 -12.68
N ALA A 205 -9.29 -12.01 -14.01
CA ALA A 205 -9.65 -13.12 -14.90
C ALA A 205 -8.64 -14.27 -14.81
N LYS A 206 -7.33 -13.97 -14.76
CA LYS A 206 -6.28 -14.98 -14.57
C LYS A 206 -6.35 -15.68 -13.21
N ALA A 207 -6.85 -14.99 -12.19
CA ALA A 207 -7.02 -15.53 -10.85
C ALA A 207 -8.35 -16.30 -10.64
N GLY A 208 -9.22 -16.36 -11.66
CA GLY A 208 -10.52 -17.02 -11.57
C GLY A 208 -11.55 -16.27 -10.71
N LYS A 209 -11.47 -14.96 -10.64
CA LYS A 209 -12.31 -14.06 -9.83
C LYS A 209 -13.08 -13.04 -10.67
#